data_3db95b13d31dc4f73bd729ba61bb7438
#
_entry.id   3db95b13d31dc4f73bd729ba61bb7438
#
_cell.length_a   1.000
_cell.length_b   1.000
_cell.length_c   1.000
_cell.angle_alpha   90.00
_cell.angle_beta   90.00
_cell.angle_gamma   90.00
#
_symmetry.space_group_name_H-M   'P 1'
#
loop_
_entity.id
_entity.type
_entity.pdbx_description
1 polymer ?
#
loop_
_entity_poly.entity_id
_entity_poly.type
_entity_poly.pdbx_seq_one_letter_code
_entity_poly.pdbx_strand_id
1 'polypeptide(L)'
;MSLLGVISNKLVMERSDLLKNSAARLIKNKFGRASVLITDKIVWILRHGNDPNNYILPHLINHRANIQALKDLDATEIVGINSTGSLKKALCPGMIVIPDDFITLTATPTIHQNRAVHITPSLNEKVRQKLIKAALGSKIKVVKNGTYWQTQGPRLET
;
A
#
# COMPACT_ATOMS: atom_id res chain seq x y z
N MET A 1 -13.02 10.96 -13.39
CA MET A 1 -12.20 9.73 -13.53
C MET A 1 -11.83 9.24 -12.13
N SER A 2 -11.87 7.94 -11.88
CA SER A 2 -11.48 7.41 -10.55
C SER A 2 -9.96 7.37 -10.45
N LEU A 3 -9.40 7.90 -9.36
CA LEU A 3 -7.98 7.83 -9.06
C LEU A 3 -7.63 6.50 -8.37
N LEU A 4 -6.51 5.90 -8.78
CA LEU A 4 -5.94 4.75 -8.11
C LEU A 4 -4.97 5.24 -7.02
N GLY A 5 -5.23 4.87 -5.77
CA GLY A 5 -4.29 5.04 -4.68
C GLY A 5 -3.26 3.91 -4.66
N VAL A 6 -1.98 4.23 -4.60
CA VAL A 6 -0.90 3.25 -4.44
C VAL A 6 -0.09 3.60 -3.20
N ILE A 7 0.13 2.63 -2.33
CA ILE A 7 0.97 2.79 -1.14
C ILE A 7 2.20 1.89 -1.29
N SER A 8 3.38 2.48 -1.37
CA SER A 8 4.62 1.71 -1.48
C SER A 8 5.84 2.45 -0.92
N ASN A 9 7.02 1.86 -1.08
CA ASN A 9 8.29 2.53 -0.86
C ASN A 9 8.79 3.23 -2.15
N LYS A 10 9.81 4.08 -1.98
CA LYS A 10 10.42 4.85 -3.09
C LYS A 10 11.10 3.98 -4.15
N LEU A 11 11.73 2.88 -3.74
CA LEU A 11 12.47 1.99 -4.65
C LEU A 11 11.58 1.36 -5.74
N VAL A 12 10.33 1.02 -5.42
CA VAL A 12 9.37 0.51 -6.40
C VAL A 12 9.05 1.57 -7.44
N MET A 13 9.02 2.82 -7.01
CA MET A 13 8.67 3.97 -7.82
C MET A 13 9.77 4.39 -8.80
N GLU A 14 11.03 4.44 -8.34
CA GLU A 14 12.17 4.93 -9.13
C GLU A 14 12.42 4.14 -10.40
N ARG A 15 11.94 2.89 -10.44
CA ARG A 15 12.01 2.01 -11.61
C ARG A 15 10.80 2.05 -12.52
N SER A 16 9.85 2.97 -12.25
CA SER A 16 8.60 3.07 -12.99
C SER A 16 8.49 4.38 -13.76
N ASP A 17 8.22 4.30 -15.04
CA ASP A 17 7.93 5.46 -15.89
C ASP A 17 6.58 6.12 -15.59
N LEU A 18 5.72 5.44 -14.81
CA LEU A 18 4.38 5.92 -14.47
C LEU A 18 4.36 7.26 -13.73
N LEU A 19 5.50 7.66 -13.14
CA LEU A 19 5.59 8.84 -12.30
C LEU A 19 6.52 9.92 -12.86
N LYS A 20 7.01 9.78 -14.09
CA LYS A 20 7.91 10.77 -14.74
C LYS A 20 7.35 12.18 -14.73
N ASN A 21 6.01 12.33 -14.81
CA ASN A 21 5.31 13.62 -14.84
C ASN A 21 4.48 13.85 -13.57
N SER A 22 4.83 13.22 -12.46
CA SER A 22 4.09 13.38 -11.22
C SER A 22 4.46 14.67 -10.49
N ALA A 23 3.46 15.33 -9.89
CA ALA A 23 3.67 16.44 -8.98
C ALA A 23 3.84 15.91 -7.54
N ALA A 24 4.95 16.27 -6.89
CA ALA A 24 5.15 16.00 -5.48
C ALA A 24 4.35 16.99 -4.64
N ARG A 25 3.56 16.49 -3.68
CA ARG A 25 2.77 17.30 -2.76
C ARG A 25 2.86 16.77 -1.34
N LEU A 26 2.71 17.69 -0.37
CA LEU A 26 2.55 17.37 1.04
C LEU A 26 1.10 17.65 1.43
N ILE A 27 0.32 16.60 1.61
CA ILE A 27 -1.08 16.71 2.04
C ILE A 27 -1.15 16.78 3.55
N LYS A 28 -1.72 17.87 4.07
CA LYS A 28 -2.01 18.04 5.49
C LYS A 28 -3.46 17.65 5.77
N ASN A 29 -3.69 16.85 6.78
CA ASN A 29 -5.03 16.48 7.23
C ASN A 29 -5.06 16.37 8.77
N LYS A 30 -6.22 16.04 9.33
CA LYS A 30 -6.43 15.95 10.79
C LYS A 30 -5.55 14.93 11.53
N PHE A 31 -4.91 14.02 10.80
CA PHE A 31 -4.02 13.01 11.37
C PHE A 31 -2.54 13.34 11.18
N GLY A 32 -2.21 14.40 10.45
CA GLY A 32 -0.84 14.82 10.19
C GLY A 32 -0.57 15.12 8.72
N ARG A 33 0.58 14.66 8.24
CA ARG A 33 1.07 14.93 6.87
C ARG A 33 1.33 13.62 6.13
N ALA A 34 1.03 13.62 4.83
CA ALA A 34 1.35 12.52 3.91
C ALA A 34 2.09 13.07 2.68
N SER A 35 3.24 12.48 2.36
CA SER A 35 3.97 12.77 1.13
C SER A 35 3.38 11.97 -0.02
N VAL A 36 2.94 12.65 -1.06
CA VAL A 36 2.29 12.03 -2.21
C VAL A 36 2.93 12.46 -3.52
N LEU A 37 2.86 11.59 -4.53
CA LEU A 37 3.09 11.92 -5.92
C LEU A 37 1.78 11.74 -6.66
N ILE A 38 1.40 12.73 -7.47
CA ILE A 38 0.10 12.77 -8.13
C ILE A 38 0.29 12.90 -9.63
N THR A 39 -0.40 12.03 -10.36
CA THR A 39 -0.64 12.14 -11.81
C THR A 39 -2.15 12.33 -12.04
N ASP A 40 -2.57 12.38 -13.29
CA ASP A 40 -3.99 12.40 -13.70
C ASP A 40 -4.76 11.12 -13.31
N LYS A 41 -4.07 10.01 -13.05
CA LYS A 41 -4.67 8.67 -12.79
C LYS A 41 -4.29 8.05 -11.47
N ILE A 42 -3.15 8.44 -10.88
CA ILE A 42 -2.58 7.78 -9.71
C ILE A 42 -2.23 8.79 -8.63
N VAL A 43 -2.60 8.46 -7.39
CA VAL A 43 -2.06 9.09 -6.18
C VAL A 43 -1.16 8.06 -5.50
N TRP A 44 0.13 8.37 -5.44
CA TRP A 44 1.12 7.48 -4.86
C TRP A 44 1.58 7.98 -3.49
N ILE A 45 1.36 7.20 -2.47
CA ILE A 45 1.85 7.46 -1.10
C ILE A 45 3.25 6.86 -0.94
N LEU A 46 4.20 7.72 -0.64
CA LEU A 46 5.56 7.35 -0.24
C LEU A 46 5.57 7.11 1.28
N ARG A 47 5.19 5.89 1.71
CA ARG A 47 4.98 5.60 3.14
C ARG A 47 6.20 5.81 4.03
N HIS A 48 7.41 5.70 3.47
CA HIS A 48 8.67 5.93 4.17
C HIS A 48 9.23 7.35 3.96
N GLY A 49 8.43 8.27 3.44
CA GLY A 49 8.86 9.62 3.07
C GLY A 49 9.52 9.68 1.69
N ASN A 50 9.83 10.89 1.25
CA ASN A 50 10.47 11.17 -0.04
C ASN A 50 11.97 11.49 0.10
N ASP A 51 12.41 11.86 1.29
CA ASP A 51 13.79 12.21 1.58
C ASP A 51 14.60 10.96 1.97
N PRO A 52 15.60 10.53 1.20
CA PRO A 52 16.42 9.37 1.52
C PRO A 52 17.24 9.54 2.81
N ASN A 53 17.56 10.80 3.20
CA ASN A 53 18.28 11.11 4.43
C ASN A 53 17.37 11.12 5.67
N ASN A 54 16.05 11.08 5.46
CA ASN A 54 15.05 11.14 6.54
C ASN A 54 14.00 10.03 6.35
N TYR A 55 14.50 8.79 6.32
CA TYR A 55 13.67 7.60 6.14
C TYR A 55 12.77 7.34 7.34
N ILE A 56 11.47 7.28 7.10
CA ILE A 56 10.47 6.95 8.13
C ILE A 56 10.49 5.44 8.39
N LEU A 57 10.88 5.05 9.59
CA LEU A 57 10.90 3.63 9.99
C LEU A 57 9.49 3.00 9.94
N PRO A 58 9.36 1.71 9.65
CA PRO A 58 8.06 1.05 9.48
C PRO A 58 7.06 1.30 10.61
N HIS A 59 7.50 1.23 11.85
CA HIS A 59 6.66 1.45 13.05
C HIS A 59 6.32 2.93 13.34
N LEU A 60 6.97 3.88 12.63
CA LEU A 60 6.71 5.32 12.73
C LEU A 60 5.85 5.86 11.59
N ILE A 61 5.45 5.01 10.64
CA ILE A 61 4.61 5.41 9.52
C ILE A 61 3.26 5.88 10.03
N ASN A 62 2.87 7.11 9.63
CA ASN A 62 1.54 7.63 9.94
C ASN A 62 0.48 7.09 8.96
N HIS A 63 0.05 5.84 9.20
CA HIS A 63 -0.94 5.17 8.36
C HIS A 63 -2.26 5.94 8.27
N ARG A 64 -2.70 6.59 9.36
CA ARG A 64 -3.94 7.38 9.35
C ARG A 64 -3.86 8.58 8.41
N ALA A 65 -2.75 9.33 8.46
CA ALA A 65 -2.54 10.47 7.57
C ALA A 65 -2.48 10.02 6.11
N ASN A 66 -1.83 8.89 5.82
CA ASN A 66 -1.71 8.34 4.48
C ASN A 66 -3.06 7.93 3.90
N ILE A 67 -3.86 7.17 4.65
CA ILE A 67 -5.21 6.75 4.21
C ILE A 67 -6.14 7.94 4.07
N GLN A 68 -6.09 8.90 5.01
CA GLN A 68 -6.90 10.11 4.93
C GLN A 68 -6.53 10.94 3.69
N ALA A 69 -5.24 11.06 3.36
CA ALA A 69 -4.79 11.77 2.16
C ALA A 69 -5.34 11.15 0.86
N LEU A 70 -5.35 9.81 0.77
CA LEU A 70 -5.97 9.12 -0.37
C LEU A 70 -7.47 9.41 -0.47
N LYS A 71 -8.16 9.43 0.66
CA LYS A 71 -9.58 9.78 0.72
C LYS A 71 -9.84 11.23 0.32
N ASP A 72 -9.04 12.17 0.81
CA ASP A 72 -9.16 13.61 0.52
C ASP A 72 -8.85 13.93 -0.97
N LEU A 73 -8.15 13.04 -1.64
CA LEU A 73 -7.82 13.11 -3.07
C LEU A 73 -8.73 12.22 -3.93
N ASP A 74 -9.85 11.75 -3.38
CA ASP A 74 -10.87 10.95 -4.08
C ASP A 74 -10.35 9.66 -4.74
N ALA A 75 -9.31 9.04 -4.15
CA ALA A 75 -8.89 7.70 -4.56
C ALA A 75 -9.98 6.67 -4.25
N THR A 76 -10.49 5.98 -5.27
CA THR A 76 -11.59 5.04 -5.15
C THR A 76 -11.16 3.59 -4.94
N GLU A 77 -9.95 3.26 -5.37
CA GLU A 77 -9.32 1.96 -5.21
C GLU A 77 -7.92 2.15 -4.63
N ILE A 78 -7.50 1.29 -3.72
CA ILE A 78 -6.19 1.38 -3.07
C ILE A 78 -5.45 0.06 -3.23
N VAL A 79 -4.19 0.13 -3.65
CA VAL A 79 -3.28 -1.01 -3.77
C VAL A 79 -2.04 -0.77 -2.90
N GLY A 80 -1.75 -1.71 -1.99
CA GLY A 80 -0.51 -1.73 -1.22
C GLY A 80 0.54 -2.60 -1.91
N ILE A 81 1.78 -2.11 -2.03
CA ILE A 81 2.90 -2.88 -2.55
C ILE A 81 3.97 -2.98 -1.46
N ASN A 82 4.25 -4.21 -1.03
CA ASN A 82 5.18 -4.50 0.06
C ASN A 82 6.18 -5.58 -0.34
N SER A 83 7.41 -5.44 0.12
CA SER A 83 8.33 -6.57 0.22
C SER A 83 7.97 -7.37 1.46
N THR A 84 7.94 -8.69 1.36
CA THR A 84 7.56 -9.58 2.46
C THR A 84 8.52 -10.75 2.57
N GLY A 85 8.73 -11.26 3.78
CA GLY A 85 9.31 -12.57 3.99
C GLY A 85 8.28 -13.67 3.68
N SER A 86 8.73 -14.82 3.20
CA SER A 86 7.86 -15.97 2.95
C SER A 86 7.96 -17.00 4.08
N LEU A 87 6.81 -17.44 4.56
CA LEU A 87 6.71 -18.60 5.47
C LEU A 87 6.54 -19.92 4.71
N LYS A 88 6.52 -19.88 3.37
CA LYS A 88 6.39 -21.06 2.50
C LYS A 88 7.63 -21.22 1.64
N LYS A 89 8.28 -22.40 1.69
CA LYS A 89 9.46 -22.71 0.88
C LYS A 89 9.23 -22.60 -0.64
N ALA A 90 7.98 -22.78 -1.09
CA ALA A 90 7.61 -22.66 -2.50
C ALA A 90 7.55 -21.22 -3.02
N LEU A 91 7.59 -20.21 -2.14
CA LEU A 91 7.60 -18.80 -2.52
C LEU A 91 9.02 -18.26 -2.45
N CYS A 92 9.65 -18.11 -3.60
CA CYS A 92 11.03 -17.64 -3.74
C CYS A 92 11.12 -16.12 -3.98
N PRO A 93 12.28 -15.51 -3.72
CA PRO A 93 12.52 -14.10 -4.08
C PRO A 93 12.21 -13.82 -5.55
N GLY A 94 11.62 -12.68 -5.84
CA GLY A 94 11.17 -12.28 -7.17
C GLY A 94 9.75 -12.72 -7.54
N MET A 95 9.11 -13.58 -6.75
CA MET A 95 7.71 -13.94 -6.97
C MET A 95 6.78 -12.84 -6.48
N ILE A 96 5.68 -12.63 -7.21
CA ILE A 96 4.60 -11.71 -6.83
C ILE A 96 3.43 -12.53 -6.32
N VAL A 97 2.94 -12.18 -5.13
CA VAL A 97 1.75 -12.76 -4.53
C VAL A 97 0.64 -11.70 -4.49
N ILE A 98 -0.54 -12.04 -4.95
CA ILE A 98 -1.76 -11.24 -4.80
C ILE A 98 -2.62 -11.97 -3.78
N PRO A 99 -2.55 -11.59 -2.48
CA PRO A 99 -3.21 -12.32 -1.42
C PRO A 99 -4.74 -12.21 -1.54
N ASP A 100 -5.45 -13.17 -1.00
CA ASP A 100 -6.90 -13.19 -0.87
C ASP A 100 -7.37 -12.98 0.58
N ASP A 101 -6.44 -13.05 1.54
CA ASP A 101 -6.73 -12.84 2.95
C ASP A 101 -5.56 -12.18 3.70
N PHE A 102 -5.81 -11.68 4.91
CA PHE A 102 -4.77 -11.14 5.77
C PHE A 102 -5.05 -11.40 7.25
N ILE A 103 -3.98 -11.44 8.04
CA ILE A 103 -4.02 -11.55 9.50
C ILE A 103 -3.23 -10.39 10.11
N THR A 104 -3.78 -9.77 11.15
CA THR A 104 -3.06 -8.83 12.01
C THR A 104 -3.35 -9.17 13.47
N LEU A 105 -2.29 -9.30 14.26
CA LEU A 105 -2.39 -9.58 15.71
C LEU A 105 -2.06 -8.34 16.54
N THR A 106 -1.81 -7.22 15.90
CA THR A 106 -1.47 -5.95 16.55
C THR A 106 -2.60 -4.94 16.44
N ALA A 107 -2.61 -3.95 17.31
CA ALA A 107 -3.56 -2.85 17.24
C ALA A 107 -3.47 -2.16 15.88
N THR A 108 -4.57 -2.12 15.16
CA THR A 108 -4.65 -1.52 13.83
C THR A 108 -5.09 -0.07 13.94
N PRO A 109 -4.34 0.90 13.38
CA PRO A 109 -4.77 2.29 13.37
C PRO A 109 -6.05 2.47 12.52
N THR A 110 -7.01 3.24 13.04
CA THR A 110 -8.26 3.54 12.34
C THR A 110 -8.42 5.04 12.09
N ILE A 111 -9.06 5.40 10.98
CA ILE A 111 -9.50 6.78 10.70
C ILE A 111 -10.85 7.11 11.36
N HIS A 112 -11.53 6.14 11.92
CA HIS A 112 -12.82 6.28 12.61
C HIS A 112 -12.63 6.44 14.12
N GLN A 113 -12.07 7.61 14.56
CA GLN A 113 -11.66 7.82 15.95
C GLN A 113 -12.82 7.85 16.96
N ASN A 114 -13.92 8.50 16.59
CA ASN A 114 -15.04 8.79 17.50
C ASN A 114 -16.35 8.10 17.05
N ARG A 115 -16.24 7.04 16.29
CA ARG A 115 -17.37 6.37 15.70
C ARG A 115 -17.19 4.87 15.76
N ALA A 116 -18.12 4.16 16.36
CA ALA A 116 -18.18 2.72 16.27
C ALA A 116 -18.53 2.32 14.83
N VAL A 117 -17.62 1.59 14.18
CA VAL A 117 -17.83 1.06 12.83
C VAL A 117 -17.60 -0.45 12.92
N HIS A 118 -18.65 -1.21 12.76
CA HIS A 118 -18.60 -2.67 12.76
C HIS A 118 -18.52 -3.16 11.32
N ILE A 119 -17.32 -3.59 10.91
CA ILE A 119 -17.06 -4.19 9.60
C ILE A 119 -16.26 -5.47 9.78
N THR A 120 -16.44 -6.44 8.92
CA THR A 120 -15.47 -7.51 8.73
C THR A 120 -14.46 -7.06 7.68
N PRO A 121 -13.19 -6.78 8.06
CA PRO A 121 -12.20 -6.33 7.10
C PRO A 121 -11.92 -7.43 6.08
N SER A 122 -11.83 -7.08 4.81
CA SER A 122 -11.45 -8.00 3.74
C SER A 122 -10.67 -7.28 2.65
N LEU A 123 -9.92 -8.02 1.86
CA LEU A 123 -9.34 -7.50 0.63
C LEU A 123 -10.45 -7.36 -0.42
N ASN A 124 -10.37 -6.27 -1.21
CA ASN A 124 -11.39 -6.02 -2.23
C ASN A 124 -11.22 -6.98 -3.42
N GLU A 125 -12.13 -7.94 -3.56
CA GLU A 125 -12.05 -8.97 -4.60
C GLU A 125 -12.07 -8.39 -6.02
N LYS A 126 -12.81 -7.32 -6.28
CA LYS A 126 -12.83 -6.67 -7.61
C LYS A 126 -11.47 -6.09 -7.97
N VAL A 127 -10.79 -5.43 -7.02
CA VAL A 127 -9.43 -4.90 -7.22
C VAL A 127 -8.44 -6.05 -7.40
N ARG A 128 -8.56 -7.10 -6.60
CA ARG A 128 -7.73 -8.30 -6.67
C ARG A 128 -7.81 -8.95 -8.06
N GLN A 129 -9.02 -9.14 -8.59
CA GLN A 129 -9.23 -9.70 -9.93
C GLN A 129 -8.67 -8.78 -11.05
N LYS A 130 -8.78 -7.45 -10.90
CA LYS A 130 -8.13 -6.51 -11.83
C LYS A 130 -6.61 -6.69 -11.86
N LEU A 131 -5.97 -6.83 -10.69
CA LEU A 131 -4.53 -7.05 -10.58
C LEU A 131 -4.10 -8.38 -11.22
N ILE A 132 -4.83 -9.47 -10.96
CA ILE A 132 -4.58 -10.78 -11.56
C ILE A 132 -4.70 -10.70 -13.08
N LYS A 133 -5.77 -10.09 -13.59
CA LYS A 133 -5.99 -9.91 -15.03
C LYS A 133 -4.88 -9.09 -15.69
N ALA A 134 -4.45 -8.01 -15.04
CA ALA A 134 -3.36 -7.15 -15.52
C ALA A 134 -2.04 -7.92 -15.58
N ALA A 135 -1.72 -8.70 -14.54
CA ALA A 135 -0.52 -9.53 -14.49
C ALA A 135 -0.50 -10.58 -15.63
N LEU A 136 -1.61 -11.27 -15.84
CA LEU A 136 -1.75 -12.24 -16.92
C LEU A 136 -1.61 -11.58 -18.30
N GLY A 137 -2.24 -10.43 -18.53
CA GLY A 137 -2.11 -9.66 -19.77
C GLY A 137 -0.68 -9.18 -20.04
N SER A 138 0.08 -8.91 -18.99
CA SER A 138 1.51 -8.52 -19.06
C SER A 138 2.46 -9.73 -19.03
N LYS A 139 1.95 -10.96 -19.07
CA LYS A 139 2.72 -12.22 -18.97
C LYS A 139 3.55 -12.33 -17.69
N ILE A 140 3.12 -11.67 -16.62
CA ILE A 140 3.77 -11.74 -15.31
C ILE A 140 3.17 -12.92 -14.52
N LYS A 141 4.02 -13.86 -14.11
CA LYS A 141 3.62 -14.94 -13.21
C LYS A 141 3.31 -14.39 -11.84
N VAL A 142 2.11 -14.69 -11.33
CA VAL A 142 1.69 -14.31 -9.97
C VAL A 142 1.09 -15.51 -9.24
N VAL A 143 1.31 -15.56 -7.94
CA VAL A 143 0.58 -16.45 -7.03
C VAL A 143 -0.71 -15.73 -6.64
N LYS A 144 -1.86 -16.35 -6.97
CA LYS A 144 -3.17 -15.67 -6.94
C LYS A 144 -3.87 -15.70 -5.59
N ASN A 145 -3.30 -16.37 -4.61
CA ASN A 145 -3.88 -16.52 -3.27
C ASN A 145 -2.78 -16.68 -2.23
N GLY A 146 -3.13 -16.40 -1.00
CA GLY A 146 -2.28 -16.52 0.17
C GLY A 146 -2.69 -15.54 1.25
N THR A 147 -2.42 -15.87 2.49
CA THR A 147 -2.70 -15.01 3.63
C THR A 147 -1.51 -14.08 3.89
N TYR A 148 -1.74 -12.79 3.87
CA TYR A 148 -0.75 -11.79 4.26
C TYR A 148 -0.76 -11.61 5.78
N TRP A 149 0.32 -11.95 6.44
CA TRP A 149 0.46 -11.71 7.88
C TRP A 149 1.16 -10.37 8.09
N GLN A 150 0.44 -9.43 8.67
CA GLN A 150 0.99 -8.13 9.01
C GLN A 150 1.64 -8.15 10.39
N THR A 151 2.86 -7.61 10.47
CA THR A 151 3.56 -7.31 11.72
C THR A 151 3.80 -5.81 11.83
N GLN A 152 3.91 -5.31 13.05
CA GLN A 152 4.08 -3.87 13.27
C GLN A 152 5.53 -3.42 13.11
N GLY A 153 6.47 -4.35 13.12
CA GLY A 153 7.90 -4.02 13.17
C GLY A 153 8.38 -3.71 14.60
N PRO A 154 9.66 -3.33 14.76
CA PRO A 154 10.61 -2.98 13.71
C PRO A 154 10.97 -4.13 12.76
N ARG A 155 11.16 -5.36 13.26
CA ARG A 155 11.34 -6.57 12.45
C ARG A 155 10.98 -7.81 13.24
N LEU A 156 10.42 -8.82 12.57
CA LEU A 156 10.10 -10.14 13.14
C LEU A 156 10.61 -11.29 12.25
N GLU A 157 11.44 -10.98 11.26
CA GLU A 157 11.97 -11.98 10.31
C GLU A 157 13.24 -12.69 10.83
N THR A 158 13.57 -12.51 12.07
CA THR A 158 14.74 -13.16 12.69
C THR A 158 14.34 -14.34 13.52
#